data_61a253ffab8adde5487a18cce1c63b0e
#
_entry.id   61a253ffab8adde5487a18cce1c63b0e
#
_cell.length_a   1.000
_cell.length_b   1.000
_cell.length_c   1.000
_cell.angle_alpha   90.00
_cell.angle_beta   90.00
_cell.angle_gamma   90.00
#
_symmetry.space_group_name_H-M   'P 1'
#
loop_
_entity.id
_entity.type
_entity.pdbx_description
1 polymer ?
#
loop_
_entity_poly.entity_id
_entity_poly.type
_entity_poly.pdbx_seq_one_letter_code
_entity_poly.pdbx_strand_id
1 'polypeptide(L)'
;LTLIKGLGRKTINKIIRQGELNHLNSSEIIDYLNNINLKIKRIITKEELKYANEIAKRAIHICDKEDIKILTLLDKDFPQKLKNIDDNPVAIYYKGNYNCLDNKSIAIIGSRNPSLHGVNVSYKISSILSQKGYTIVSGLANGCDTFAHMGCLKSKGKTIATLPCGL
;
A
#
# COMPACT_ATOMS: atom_id res chain seq x y z
N LEU A 1 10.63 1.56 -10.64
CA LEU A 1 11.14 2.86 -10.17
C LEU A 1 11.34 2.93 -8.66
N THR A 2 10.43 2.36 -7.86
CA THR A 2 10.50 2.39 -6.37
C THR A 2 11.76 1.75 -5.79
N LEU A 3 12.43 0.90 -6.54
CA LEU A 3 13.67 0.21 -6.15
C LEU A 3 14.94 0.97 -6.53
N ILE A 4 14.81 2.09 -7.24
CA ILE A 4 15.96 2.92 -7.60
C ILE A 4 16.27 3.87 -6.46
N LYS A 5 17.47 3.75 -5.89
CA LYS A 5 17.92 4.61 -4.79
C LYS A 5 17.87 6.09 -5.20
N GLY A 6 17.27 6.93 -4.37
CA GLY A 6 17.14 8.36 -4.61
C GLY A 6 15.88 8.79 -5.38
N LEU A 7 15.09 7.85 -5.91
CA LEU A 7 13.76 8.13 -6.42
C LEU A 7 12.73 7.98 -5.28
N GLY A 8 12.38 9.08 -4.64
CA GLY A 8 11.33 9.10 -3.61
C GLY A 8 9.92 9.03 -4.23
N ARG A 9 8.92 8.60 -3.42
CA ARG A 9 7.52 8.49 -3.84
C ARG A 9 6.99 9.72 -4.58
N LYS A 10 7.21 10.91 -4.05
CA LYS A 10 6.74 12.17 -4.68
C LYS A 10 7.31 12.37 -6.09
N THR A 11 8.57 12.04 -6.28
CA THR A 11 9.23 12.09 -7.59
C THR A 11 8.62 11.07 -8.55
N ILE A 12 8.45 9.82 -8.10
CA ILE A 12 7.86 8.76 -8.89
C ILE A 12 6.41 9.09 -9.27
N ASN A 13 5.62 9.59 -8.32
CA ASN A 13 4.24 10.01 -8.58
C ASN A 13 4.17 11.13 -9.63
N LYS A 14 5.11 12.09 -9.58
CA LYS A 14 5.18 13.14 -10.60
C LYS A 14 5.51 12.56 -11.97
N ILE A 15 6.47 11.65 -12.07
CA ILE A 15 6.84 10.96 -13.31
C ILE A 15 5.63 10.19 -13.88
N ILE A 16 4.94 9.42 -13.04
CA ILE A 16 3.77 8.63 -13.46
C ILE A 16 2.65 9.54 -13.98
N ARG A 17 2.39 10.65 -13.30
CA ARG A 17 1.35 11.61 -13.73
C ARG A 17 1.65 12.31 -15.06
N GLN A 18 2.91 12.42 -15.45
CA GLN A 18 3.31 12.95 -16.74
C GLN A 18 3.05 11.98 -17.90
N GLY A 19 2.82 10.70 -17.60
CA GLY A 19 2.35 9.69 -18.57
C GLY A 19 3.37 9.22 -19.61
N GLU A 20 4.58 9.72 -19.58
CA GLU A 20 5.58 9.52 -20.65
C GLU A 20 6.30 8.17 -20.59
N LEU A 21 6.22 7.43 -19.49
CA LEU A 21 6.97 6.18 -19.31
C LEU A 21 6.39 4.96 -20.03
N ASN A 22 5.12 4.96 -20.38
CA ASN A 22 4.41 3.75 -20.84
C ASN A 22 4.86 3.25 -22.22
N HIS A 23 5.58 4.08 -22.98
CA HIS A 23 6.03 3.77 -24.34
C HIS A 23 7.55 3.70 -24.47
N LEU A 24 8.29 3.93 -23.38
CA LEU A 24 9.75 4.03 -23.40
C LEU A 24 10.39 2.65 -23.15
N ASN A 25 11.42 2.34 -23.92
CA ASN A 25 12.33 1.22 -23.63
C ASN A 25 13.30 1.57 -22.47
N SER A 26 14.08 0.57 -22.02
CA SER A 26 14.95 0.74 -20.84
C SER A 26 16.02 1.85 -21.00
N SER A 27 16.52 2.09 -22.21
CA SER A 27 17.49 3.16 -22.47
C SER A 27 16.81 4.52 -22.43
N GLU A 28 15.66 4.65 -23.08
CA GLU A 28 14.85 5.87 -23.10
C GLU A 28 14.36 6.25 -21.70
N ILE A 29 14.01 5.27 -20.85
CA ILE A 29 13.66 5.53 -19.44
C ILE A 29 14.85 6.16 -18.70
N ILE A 30 16.07 5.70 -18.92
CA ILE A 30 17.26 6.25 -18.25
C ILE A 30 17.49 7.68 -18.70
N ASP A 31 17.46 7.91 -20.02
CA ASP A 31 17.66 9.25 -20.60
C ASP A 31 16.57 10.20 -20.09
N TYR A 32 15.33 9.76 -20.06
CA TYR A 32 14.22 10.50 -19.50
C TYR A 32 14.44 10.84 -18.01
N LEU A 33 14.79 9.85 -17.18
CA LEU A 33 15.01 10.05 -15.75
C LEU A 33 16.18 10.99 -15.44
N ASN A 34 17.21 10.97 -16.26
CA ASN A 34 18.39 11.82 -16.10
C ASN A 34 18.18 13.26 -16.64
N ASN A 35 17.32 13.42 -17.64
CA ASN A 35 17.06 14.72 -18.28
C ASN A 35 15.85 15.45 -17.70
N ILE A 36 14.94 14.74 -17.02
CA ILE A 36 13.78 15.35 -16.40
C ILE A 36 14.22 16.26 -15.25
N ASN A 37 13.72 17.49 -15.22
CA ASN A 37 14.05 18.50 -14.20
C ASN A 37 13.36 18.19 -12.84
N LEU A 38 13.65 17.01 -12.31
CA LEU A 38 13.19 16.51 -11.02
C LEU A 38 14.39 16.48 -10.10
N LYS A 39 14.84 17.49 -9.47
CA LYS A 39 15.86 17.57 -8.41
C LYS A 39 16.51 16.20 -8.00
N ILE A 40 16.72 15.31 -8.98
CA ILE A 40 17.43 14.05 -8.80
C ILE A 40 18.91 14.45 -8.75
N LYS A 41 19.51 14.33 -7.55
CA LYS A 41 20.88 14.81 -7.28
C LYS A 41 21.97 13.89 -7.85
N ARG A 42 21.64 12.89 -8.64
CA ARG A 42 22.60 11.92 -9.19
C ARG A 42 22.13 11.35 -10.53
N ILE A 43 23.06 10.81 -11.28
CA ILE A 43 22.80 10.08 -12.53
C ILE A 43 22.34 8.66 -12.19
N ILE A 44 21.28 8.19 -12.85
CA ILE A 44 20.81 6.82 -12.78
C ILE A 44 21.48 6.02 -13.89
N THR A 45 22.08 4.89 -13.54
CA THR A 45 22.82 4.05 -14.50
C THR A 45 21.98 2.91 -15.07
N LYS A 46 22.45 2.34 -16.19
CA LYS A 46 21.82 1.15 -16.81
C LYS A 46 21.84 -0.06 -15.88
N GLU A 47 22.92 -0.24 -15.15
CA GLU A 47 23.11 -1.32 -14.20
C GLU A 47 22.11 -1.23 -13.05
N GLU A 48 21.87 -0.02 -12.51
CA GLU A 48 20.88 0.20 -11.46
C GLU A 48 19.47 -0.11 -11.95
N LEU A 49 19.10 0.33 -13.16
CA LEU A 49 17.79 0.02 -13.71
C LEU A 49 17.62 -1.48 -13.96
N LYS A 50 18.67 -2.14 -14.50
CA LYS A 50 18.68 -3.60 -14.73
C LYS A 50 18.50 -4.34 -13.40
N TYR A 51 19.26 -3.98 -12.38
CA TYR A 51 19.18 -4.58 -11.05
C TYR A 51 17.78 -4.38 -10.42
N ALA A 52 17.24 -3.17 -10.48
CA ALA A 52 15.90 -2.86 -10.00
C ALA A 52 14.83 -3.69 -10.73
N ASN A 53 14.98 -3.90 -12.03
CA ASN A 53 14.06 -4.71 -12.83
C ASN A 53 14.12 -6.20 -12.45
N GLU A 54 15.32 -6.73 -12.20
CA GLU A 54 15.47 -8.12 -11.74
C GLU A 54 14.83 -8.35 -10.37
N ILE A 55 15.00 -7.42 -9.42
CA ILE A 55 14.34 -7.49 -8.11
C ILE A 55 12.82 -7.41 -8.29
N ALA A 56 12.33 -6.50 -9.13
CA ALA A 56 10.90 -6.37 -9.39
C ALA A 56 10.31 -7.66 -9.97
N LYS A 57 10.98 -8.29 -10.92
CA LYS A 57 10.55 -9.59 -11.50
C LYS A 57 10.48 -10.69 -10.43
N ARG A 58 11.49 -10.76 -9.54
CA ARG A 58 11.49 -11.72 -8.43
C ARG A 58 10.33 -11.45 -7.46
N ALA A 59 10.09 -10.18 -7.12
CA ALA A 59 8.97 -9.79 -6.25
C ALA A 59 7.62 -10.17 -6.86
N ILE A 60 7.41 -9.91 -8.15
CA ILE A 60 6.19 -10.31 -8.87
C ILE A 60 6.01 -11.83 -8.83
N HIS A 61 7.06 -12.59 -9.12
CA HIS A 61 7.02 -14.05 -9.08
C HIS A 61 6.64 -14.59 -7.69
N ILE A 62 7.20 -14.00 -6.62
CA ILE A 62 6.83 -14.35 -5.23
C ILE A 62 5.36 -14.00 -4.97
N CYS A 63 4.91 -12.82 -5.37
CA CYS A 63 3.52 -12.41 -5.21
C CYS A 63 2.55 -13.36 -5.90
N ASP A 64 2.85 -13.77 -7.13
CA ASP A 64 2.03 -14.73 -7.88
C ASP A 64 1.95 -16.08 -7.16
N LYS A 65 3.08 -16.56 -6.62
CA LYS A 65 3.17 -17.82 -5.90
C LYS A 65 2.40 -17.82 -4.58
N GLU A 66 2.39 -16.69 -3.90
CA GLU A 66 1.75 -16.50 -2.58
C GLU A 66 0.31 -15.95 -2.68
N ASP A 67 -0.25 -15.84 -3.90
CA ASP A 67 -1.56 -15.22 -4.16
C ASP A 67 -1.67 -13.79 -3.61
N ILE A 68 -0.57 -13.03 -3.72
CA ILE A 68 -0.51 -11.60 -3.41
C ILE A 68 -0.73 -10.83 -4.71
N LYS A 69 -1.68 -9.92 -4.73
CA LYS A 69 -1.95 -9.05 -5.87
C LYS A 69 -1.21 -7.72 -5.71
N ILE A 70 -0.80 -7.15 -6.84
CA ILE A 70 -0.14 -5.85 -6.89
C ILE A 70 -1.04 -4.90 -7.67
N LEU A 71 -1.31 -3.73 -7.11
CA LEU A 71 -1.97 -2.63 -7.81
C LEU A 71 -1.06 -1.41 -7.78
N THR A 72 -0.98 -0.75 -8.91
CA THR A 72 -0.21 0.48 -9.10
C THR A 72 -1.14 1.66 -9.36
N LEU A 73 -0.63 2.88 -9.26
CA LEU A 73 -1.39 4.09 -9.59
C LEU A 73 -1.91 4.12 -11.03
N LEU A 74 -1.34 3.30 -11.92
CA LEU A 74 -1.76 3.19 -13.33
C LEU A 74 -2.97 2.28 -13.51
N ASP A 75 -3.24 1.42 -12.53
CA ASP A 75 -4.35 0.48 -12.61
C ASP A 75 -5.69 1.19 -12.36
N LYS A 76 -6.70 0.82 -13.17
CA LYS A 76 -8.06 1.39 -13.04
C LYS A 76 -8.66 1.10 -11.67
N ASP A 77 -8.37 -0.08 -11.14
CA ASP A 77 -8.88 -0.57 -9.86
C ASP A 77 -8.09 -0.06 -8.65
N PHE A 78 -7.07 0.81 -8.84
CA PHE A 78 -6.35 1.37 -7.71
C PHE A 78 -7.29 2.21 -6.83
N PRO A 79 -7.31 2.02 -5.48
CA PRO A 79 -8.30 2.66 -4.60
C PRO A 79 -8.29 4.18 -4.71
N GLN A 80 -9.42 4.77 -5.04
CA GLN A 80 -9.54 6.22 -5.24
C GLN A 80 -9.20 7.02 -3.98
N LYS A 81 -9.55 6.49 -2.79
CA LYS A 81 -9.19 7.10 -1.51
C LYS A 81 -7.68 7.24 -1.34
N LEU A 82 -6.90 6.28 -1.85
CA LEU A 82 -5.45 6.32 -1.81
C LEU A 82 -4.84 7.20 -2.92
N LYS A 83 -5.52 7.32 -4.07
CA LYS A 83 -5.09 8.26 -5.14
C LYS A 83 -5.16 9.71 -4.71
N ASN A 84 -6.10 10.05 -3.82
CA ASN A 84 -6.44 11.43 -3.46
C ASN A 84 -5.62 11.99 -2.29
N ILE A 85 -4.76 11.20 -1.67
CA ILE A 85 -3.85 11.72 -0.63
C ILE A 85 -2.58 12.31 -1.26
N ASP A 86 -2.01 13.34 -0.62
CA ASP A 86 -0.85 14.07 -1.15
C ASP A 86 0.38 13.19 -1.38
N ASP A 87 0.64 12.25 -0.47
CA ASP A 87 1.75 11.30 -0.54
C ASP A 87 1.22 9.88 -0.81
N ASN A 88 0.48 9.75 -1.90
CA ASN A 88 -0.13 8.49 -2.30
C ASN A 88 0.92 7.40 -2.59
N PRO A 89 0.64 6.15 -2.21
CA PRO A 89 1.52 5.03 -2.53
C PRO A 89 1.55 4.78 -4.04
N VAL A 90 2.73 4.51 -4.59
CA VAL A 90 2.92 4.19 -6.02
C VAL A 90 2.33 2.82 -6.37
N ALA A 91 2.44 1.90 -5.44
CA ALA A 91 1.90 0.54 -5.54
C ALA A 91 1.46 0.05 -4.18
N ILE A 92 0.46 -0.81 -4.15
CA ILE A 92 0.01 -1.55 -2.97
C ILE A 92 0.06 -3.04 -3.27
N TYR A 93 0.40 -3.81 -2.25
CA TYR A 93 0.31 -5.27 -2.25
C TYR A 93 -0.88 -5.65 -1.40
N TYR A 94 -1.71 -6.57 -1.87
CA TYR A 94 -2.84 -7.02 -1.08
C TYR A 94 -3.08 -8.52 -1.24
N LYS A 95 -3.62 -9.11 -0.19
CA LYS A 95 -4.08 -10.50 -0.15
C LYS A 95 -5.48 -10.54 0.44
N GLY A 96 -6.37 -11.32 -0.16
CA GLY A 96 -7.75 -11.44 0.29
C GLY A 96 -8.75 -10.67 -0.56
N ASN A 97 -9.90 -10.31 0.04
CA ASN A 97 -11.02 -9.75 -0.70
C ASN A 97 -10.86 -8.24 -0.95
N TYR A 98 -10.53 -7.87 -2.17
CA TYR A 98 -10.36 -6.48 -2.60
C TYR A 98 -11.62 -5.62 -2.39
N ASN A 99 -12.81 -6.18 -2.56
CA ASN A 99 -14.07 -5.44 -2.45
C ASN A 99 -14.30 -4.81 -1.05
N CYS A 100 -13.50 -5.19 -0.05
CA CYS A 100 -13.54 -4.56 1.25
C CYS A 100 -13.06 -3.09 1.24
N LEU A 101 -12.25 -2.68 0.25
CA LEU A 101 -11.69 -1.33 0.14
C LEU A 101 -12.73 -0.28 -0.25
N ASP A 102 -13.78 -0.66 -0.98
CA ASP A 102 -14.82 0.25 -1.46
C ASP A 102 -15.85 0.60 -0.40
N ASN A 103 -15.92 -0.18 0.68
CA ASN A 103 -16.87 0.04 1.75
C ASN A 103 -16.55 1.31 2.56
N LYS A 104 -17.59 1.81 3.25
CA LYS A 104 -17.35 2.78 4.33
C LYS A 104 -16.47 2.13 5.38
N SER A 105 -15.36 2.77 5.71
CA SER A 105 -14.35 2.22 6.61
C SER A 105 -14.05 3.17 7.75
N ILE A 106 -13.69 2.59 8.90
CA ILE A 106 -13.25 3.32 10.09
C ILE A 106 -11.96 2.71 10.57
N ALA A 107 -10.94 3.55 10.80
CA ALA A 107 -9.69 3.12 11.42
C ALA A 107 -9.85 3.04 12.94
N ILE A 108 -9.40 1.94 13.53
CA ILE A 108 -9.28 1.76 14.97
C ILE A 108 -7.82 1.44 15.26
N ILE A 109 -7.16 2.33 15.96
CA ILE A 109 -5.74 2.22 16.33
C ILE A 109 -5.58 2.53 17.82
N GLY A 110 -4.50 2.04 18.42
CA GLY A 110 -4.22 2.36 19.82
C GLY A 110 -2.93 1.76 20.34
N SER A 111 -2.83 1.69 21.66
CA SER A 111 -1.63 1.19 22.35
C SER A 111 -1.36 -0.27 22.01
N ARG A 112 -0.07 -0.61 21.89
CA ARG A 112 0.39 -2.02 21.80
C ARG A 112 0.29 -2.75 23.14
N ASN A 113 0.29 -2.00 24.25
CA ASN A 113 0.09 -2.51 25.60
C ASN A 113 -1.10 -1.79 26.25
N PRO A 114 -2.33 -2.10 25.85
CA PRO A 114 -3.53 -1.46 26.37
C PRO A 114 -3.87 -1.94 27.77
N SER A 115 -4.56 -1.12 28.55
CA SER A 115 -5.25 -1.58 29.75
C SER A 115 -6.42 -2.52 29.40
N LEU A 116 -6.95 -3.25 30.37
CA LEU A 116 -8.15 -4.06 30.17
C LEU A 116 -9.33 -3.25 29.65
N HIS A 117 -9.46 -2.00 30.07
CA HIS A 117 -10.44 -1.07 29.53
C HIS A 117 -10.20 -0.79 28.04
N GLY A 118 -8.97 -0.49 27.63
CA GLY A 118 -8.61 -0.26 26.24
C GLY A 118 -8.89 -1.45 25.34
N VAL A 119 -8.59 -2.67 25.81
CA VAL A 119 -8.93 -3.93 25.13
C VAL A 119 -10.45 -4.01 24.90
N ASN A 120 -11.24 -3.87 25.97
CA ASN A 120 -12.69 -3.97 25.91
C ASN A 120 -13.32 -2.92 24.98
N VAL A 121 -12.81 -1.69 25.02
CA VAL A 121 -13.29 -0.58 24.19
C VAL A 121 -13.00 -0.88 22.71
N SER A 122 -11.76 -1.23 22.37
CA SER A 122 -11.36 -1.56 20.99
C SER A 122 -12.22 -2.68 20.41
N TYR A 123 -12.41 -3.76 21.19
CA TYR A 123 -13.21 -4.90 20.78
C TYR A 123 -14.69 -4.53 20.58
N LYS A 124 -15.32 -3.88 21.58
CA LYS A 124 -16.75 -3.53 21.55
C LYS A 124 -17.07 -2.52 20.45
N ILE A 125 -16.28 -1.46 20.32
CA ILE A 125 -16.49 -0.44 19.28
C ILE A 125 -16.36 -1.07 17.90
N SER A 126 -15.33 -1.87 17.68
CA SER A 126 -15.13 -2.59 16.42
C SER A 126 -16.33 -3.48 16.09
N SER A 127 -16.81 -4.26 17.06
CA SER A 127 -17.97 -5.13 16.88
C SER A 127 -19.24 -4.33 16.51
N ILE A 128 -19.52 -3.24 17.22
CA ILE A 128 -20.70 -2.40 16.97
C ILE A 128 -20.62 -1.75 15.57
N LEU A 129 -19.48 -1.18 15.21
CA LEU A 129 -19.30 -0.54 13.92
C LEU A 129 -19.37 -1.54 12.76
N SER A 130 -18.81 -2.72 12.96
CA SER A 130 -18.89 -3.82 12.00
C SER A 130 -20.35 -4.26 11.75
N GLN A 131 -21.17 -4.41 12.81
CA GLN A 131 -22.59 -4.70 12.67
C GLN A 131 -23.38 -3.61 11.93
N LYS A 132 -22.90 -2.37 11.97
CA LYS A 132 -23.46 -1.25 11.20
C LYS A 132 -22.95 -1.19 9.75
N GLY A 133 -22.21 -2.21 9.30
CA GLY A 133 -21.73 -2.33 7.92
C GLY A 133 -20.42 -1.58 7.62
N TYR A 134 -19.73 -1.07 8.64
CA TYR A 134 -18.41 -0.46 8.42
C TYR A 134 -17.33 -1.54 8.31
N THR A 135 -16.39 -1.35 7.38
CA THR A 135 -15.14 -2.10 7.35
C THR A 135 -14.19 -1.52 8.38
N ILE A 136 -13.64 -2.36 9.23
CA ILE A 136 -12.66 -1.94 10.24
C ILE A 136 -11.27 -2.01 9.64
N VAL A 137 -10.52 -0.90 9.73
CA VAL A 137 -9.13 -0.80 9.27
C VAL A 137 -8.22 -0.68 10.49
N SER A 138 -7.17 -1.48 10.55
CA SER A 138 -6.17 -1.40 11.63
C SER A 138 -4.82 -1.92 11.16
N GLY A 139 -3.76 -1.77 11.99
CA GLY A 139 -2.38 -2.07 11.62
C GLY A 139 -1.93 -3.50 11.95
N LEU A 140 -2.82 -4.34 12.47
CA LEU A 140 -2.52 -5.71 12.92
C LEU A 140 -1.41 -5.78 14.00
N ALA A 141 -1.14 -4.69 14.69
CA ALA A 141 -0.19 -4.67 15.81
C ALA A 141 -0.77 -5.36 17.05
N ASN A 142 0.11 -5.77 17.97
CA ASN A 142 -0.35 -6.23 19.28
C ASN A 142 -1.18 -5.14 19.98
N GLY A 143 -2.10 -5.55 20.85
CA GLY A 143 -2.91 -4.62 21.64
C GLY A 143 -4.19 -4.16 20.94
N CYS A 144 -4.50 -2.88 20.96
CA CYS A 144 -5.78 -2.35 20.46
C CYS A 144 -6.12 -2.80 19.05
N ASP A 145 -5.15 -2.85 18.15
CA ASP A 145 -5.35 -3.26 16.76
C ASP A 145 -5.82 -4.71 16.68
N THR A 146 -5.16 -5.61 17.42
CA THR A 146 -5.57 -7.03 17.51
C THR A 146 -7.01 -7.15 17.94
N PHE A 147 -7.39 -6.45 19.03
CA PHE A 147 -8.76 -6.54 19.57
C PHE A 147 -9.79 -5.86 18.67
N ALA A 148 -9.41 -4.85 17.91
CA ALA A 148 -10.26 -4.26 16.88
C ALA A 148 -10.56 -5.28 15.77
N HIS A 149 -9.55 -5.99 15.25
CA HIS A 149 -9.77 -7.06 14.28
C HIS A 149 -10.63 -8.19 14.85
N MET A 150 -10.34 -8.62 16.07
CA MET A 150 -11.11 -9.70 16.74
C MET A 150 -12.59 -9.34 16.93
N GLY A 151 -12.90 -8.12 17.38
CA GLY A 151 -14.27 -7.64 17.55
C GLY A 151 -15.03 -7.61 16.22
N CYS A 152 -14.39 -7.16 15.15
CA CYS A 152 -14.94 -7.17 13.81
C CYS A 152 -15.24 -8.60 13.31
N LEU A 153 -14.27 -9.49 13.40
CA LEU A 153 -14.40 -10.89 12.95
C LEU A 153 -15.48 -11.65 13.75
N LYS A 154 -15.54 -11.43 15.06
CA LYS A 154 -16.60 -12.03 15.90
C LYS A 154 -18.00 -11.64 15.44
N SER A 155 -18.14 -10.43 14.90
CA SER A 155 -19.40 -9.92 14.33
C SER A 155 -19.59 -10.30 12.87
N LYS A 156 -18.75 -11.18 12.31
CA LYS A 156 -18.74 -11.59 10.90
C LYS A 156 -18.59 -10.41 9.93
N GLY A 157 -17.92 -9.34 10.38
CA GLY A 157 -17.70 -8.14 9.58
C GLY A 157 -16.46 -8.21 8.70
N LYS A 158 -16.23 -7.13 7.95
CA LYS A 158 -15.10 -6.97 7.07
C LYS A 158 -14.01 -6.17 7.77
N THR A 159 -12.78 -6.66 7.70
CA THR A 159 -11.63 -5.93 8.28
C THR A 159 -10.43 -5.94 7.34
N ILE A 160 -9.65 -4.87 7.38
CA ILE A 160 -8.45 -4.66 6.56
C ILE A 160 -7.28 -4.41 7.50
N ALA A 161 -6.23 -5.20 7.33
CA ALA A 161 -4.95 -4.95 7.99
C ALA A 161 -4.04 -4.15 7.05
N THR A 162 -3.53 -3.02 7.53
CA THR A 162 -2.57 -2.18 6.80
C THR A 162 -1.18 -2.37 7.41
N LEU A 163 -0.32 -3.10 6.69
CA LEU A 163 1.00 -3.49 7.20
C LEU A 163 2.09 -2.56 6.68
N PRO A 164 3.06 -2.16 7.51
CA PRO A 164 4.23 -1.38 7.08
C PRO A 164 5.35 -2.25 6.50
N CYS A 165 5.19 -3.56 6.50
CA CYS A 165 6.15 -4.56 6.02
C CYS A 165 5.51 -5.44 4.93
N GLY A 166 6.29 -6.38 4.37
CA GLY A 166 5.77 -7.37 3.41
C GLY A 166 4.69 -8.27 4.01
N LEU A 167 3.92 -8.86 3.12
CA LEU A 167 2.88 -9.85 3.43
C LEU A 167 3.51 -11.24 3.60
#